data_f97e36cd10845a0743e6d6329e4ff4dc
#
_entry.id   f97e36cd10845a0743e6d6329e4ff4dc
#
_cell.length_a   1.000
_cell.length_b   1.000
_cell.length_c   1.000
_cell.angle_alpha   90.00
_cell.angle_beta   90.00
_cell.angle_gamma   90.00
#
_symmetry.space_group_name_H-M   'P 1'
#
loop_
_entity.id
_entity.type
_entity.pdbx_description
1 polymer ?
#
loop_
_entity_poly.entity_id
_entity_poly.type
_entity_poly.pdbx_seq_one_letter_code
_entity_poly.pdbx_strand_id
1 'polypeptide(L)'
;MKPIATTRSATGIPTSKLAVWWLLASEIVIFGGVLMSYLMHRLAHPEWGEYASHTNTMIGTINTFVLLTSSLSAVLAHQAAESGDGKKAAKFLLATTGGGLMFLMIKSFEWYTEISHGYVISANGFWQFYYTAAGIHASHVIAGMILMLFVAKDAWAGRELHRVENVGLYWHFVDVVWIFLFPLLYIAK
;
A
#
# COMPACT_ATOMS: atom_id res chain seq x y z
N MET A 1 -2.71 -16.21 -32.17
CA MET A 1 -2.25 -16.86 -30.94
C MET A 1 -2.85 -16.11 -29.75
N LYS A 2 -3.57 -16.76 -28.86
CA LYS A 2 -4.00 -16.15 -27.60
C LYS A 2 -2.75 -15.96 -26.71
N PRO A 3 -2.57 -14.80 -26.05
CA PRO A 3 -1.42 -14.59 -25.18
C PRO A 3 -1.39 -15.65 -24.07
N ILE A 4 -0.23 -16.17 -23.74
CA ILE A 4 -0.01 -17.23 -22.72
C ILE A 4 -0.59 -16.81 -21.35
N ALA A 5 -0.60 -15.51 -21.04
CA ALA A 5 -1.15 -14.93 -19.81
C ALA A 5 -2.68 -15.06 -19.66
N THR A 6 -3.42 -15.47 -20.71
CA THR A 6 -4.87 -15.67 -20.67
C THR A 6 -5.30 -17.14 -20.68
N THR A 7 -4.34 -18.08 -20.69
CA THR A 7 -4.63 -19.50 -20.59
C THR A 7 -5.01 -19.83 -19.15
N ARG A 8 -6.15 -20.51 -18.96
CA ARG A 8 -6.52 -21.07 -17.65
C ARG A 8 -5.50 -22.15 -17.28
N SER A 9 -4.99 -22.07 -16.04
CA SER A 9 -4.18 -23.15 -15.47
C SER A 9 -5.01 -24.44 -15.36
N ALA A 10 -4.34 -25.57 -15.10
CA ALA A 10 -5.01 -26.87 -14.82
C ALA A 10 -6.04 -26.79 -13.68
N THR A 11 -5.93 -25.80 -12.79
CA THR A 11 -6.85 -25.50 -11.69
C THR A 11 -8.09 -24.70 -12.10
N GLY A 12 -8.20 -24.28 -13.37
CA GLY A 12 -9.29 -23.42 -13.84
C GLY A 12 -9.18 -21.95 -13.43
N ILE A 13 -8.21 -21.57 -12.61
CA ILE A 13 -7.96 -20.20 -12.16
C ILE A 13 -7.14 -19.45 -13.24
N PRO A 14 -7.49 -18.20 -13.62
CA PRO A 14 -6.67 -17.41 -14.53
C PRO A 14 -5.24 -17.23 -14.01
N THR A 15 -4.25 -17.44 -14.86
CA THR A 15 -2.82 -17.34 -14.49
C THR A 15 -2.46 -15.97 -13.89
N SER A 16 -3.09 -14.89 -14.38
CA SER A 16 -2.89 -13.54 -13.84
C SER A 16 -3.33 -13.42 -12.37
N LYS A 17 -4.46 -14.03 -12.03
CA LYS A 17 -4.98 -14.03 -10.66
C LYS A 17 -4.09 -14.86 -9.72
N LEU A 18 -3.61 -16.01 -10.19
CA LEU A 18 -2.67 -16.84 -9.46
C LEU A 18 -1.34 -16.10 -9.21
N ALA A 19 -0.82 -15.37 -10.21
CA ALA A 19 0.39 -14.57 -10.05
C ALA A 19 0.24 -13.48 -8.97
N VAL A 20 -0.91 -12.80 -8.92
CA VAL A 20 -1.19 -11.81 -7.86
C VAL A 20 -1.22 -12.47 -6.48
N TRP A 21 -1.85 -13.64 -6.32
CA TRP A 21 -1.85 -14.35 -5.05
C TRP A 21 -0.45 -14.77 -4.60
N TRP A 22 0.40 -15.23 -5.52
CA TRP A 22 1.80 -15.55 -5.20
C TRP A 22 2.59 -14.30 -4.81
N LEU A 23 2.37 -13.18 -5.49
CA LEU A 23 2.98 -11.89 -5.12
C LEU A 23 2.55 -11.50 -3.71
N LEU A 24 1.25 -11.51 -3.41
CA LEU A 24 0.75 -11.16 -2.08
C LEU A 24 1.30 -12.07 -0.99
N ALA A 25 1.42 -13.38 -1.26
CA ALA A 25 2.01 -14.32 -0.31
C ALA A 25 3.48 -13.98 0.00
N SER A 26 4.27 -13.60 -1.00
CA SER A 26 5.67 -13.18 -0.79
C SER A 26 5.76 -11.88 0.02
N GLU A 27 4.87 -10.92 -0.23
CA GLU A 27 4.83 -9.66 0.49
C GLU A 27 4.41 -9.83 1.96
N ILE A 28 3.50 -10.77 2.25
CA ILE A 28 3.14 -11.14 3.64
C ILE A 28 4.38 -11.61 4.39
N VAL A 29 5.26 -12.40 3.76
CA VAL A 29 6.50 -12.86 4.39
C VAL A 29 7.46 -11.70 4.64
N ILE A 30 7.63 -10.80 3.67
CA ILE A 30 8.53 -9.64 3.78
C ILE A 30 8.05 -8.69 4.89
N PHE A 31 6.80 -8.21 4.81
CA PHE A 31 6.25 -7.29 5.81
C PHE A 31 6.07 -7.97 7.16
N GLY A 32 5.65 -9.23 7.19
CA GLY A 32 5.54 -10.02 8.42
C GLY A 32 6.90 -10.15 9.12
N GLY A 33 7.98 -10.38 8.38
CA GLY A 33 9.34 -10.40 8.90
C GLY A 33 9.78 -9.07 9.50
N VAL A 34 9.50 -7.96 8.79
CA VAL A 34 9.81 -6.61 9.29
C VAL A 34 9.01 -6.29 10.56
N LEU A 35 7.70 -6.57 10.57
CA LEU A 35 6.83 -6.33 11.72
C LEU A 35 7.22 -7.18 12.92
N MET A 36 7.51 -8.47 12.71
CA MET A 36 7.95 -9.37 13.79
C MET A 36 9.30 -8.92 14.36
N SER A 37 10.24 -8.56 13.50
CA SER A 37 11.54 -8.03 13.93
C SER A 37 11.38 -6.75 14.76
N TYR A 38 10.52 -5.83 14.32
CA TYR A 38 10.18 -4.63 15.09
C TYR A 38 9.62 -4.97 16.47
N LEU A 39 8.64 -5.89 16.53
CA LEU A 39 8.01 -6.29 17.79
C LEU A 39 9.02 -6.92 18.75
N MET A 40 9.90 -7.80 18.29
CA MET A 40 10.93 -8.41 19.10
C MET A 40 11.89 -7.37 19.69
N HIS A 41 12.33 -6.41 18.88
CA HIS A 41 13.19 -5.33 19.36
C HIS A 41 12.42 -4.38 20.32
N ARG A 42 11.17 -4.09 20.02
CA ARG A 42 10.31 -3.26 20.89
C ARG A 42 10.12 -3.85 22.27
N LEU A 43 9.97 -5.17 22.38
CA LEU A 43 9.88 -5.89 23.66
C LEU A 43 11.20 -5.88 24.43
N ALA A 44 12.34 -5.91 23.72
CA ALA A 44 13.67 -5.88 24.31
C ALA A 44 14.11 -4.45 24.73
N HIS A 45 13.50 -3.41 24.13
CA HIS A 45 13.86 -2.00 24.30
C HIS A 45 12.65 -1.16 24.70
N PRO A 46 12.25 -1.17 26.00
CA PRO A 46 11.08 -0.39 26.47
C PRO A 46 11.18 1.12 26.20
N GLU A 47 12.41 1.66 26.12
CA GLU A 47 12.71 3.06 25.79
C GLU A 47 12.21 3.51 24.42
N TRP A 48 11.92 2.57 23.50
CA TRP A 48 11.35 2.91 22.20
C TRP A 48 9.95 3.55 22.28
N GLY A 49 9.24 3.40 23.42
CA GLY A 49 7.99 4.11 23.67
C GLY A 49 8.16 5.62 23.72
N GLU A 50 9.24 6.07 24.32
CA GLU A 50 9.58 7.49 24.35
C GLU A 50 9.88 8.01 22.93
N TYR A 51 10.67 7.27 22.14
CA TYR A 51 10.92 7.65 20.75
C TYR A 51 9.66 7.66 19.90
N ALA A 52 8.75 6.70 20.05
CA ALA A 52 7.46 6.68 19.39
C ALA A 52 6.57 7.88 19.76
N SER A 53 6.77 8.48 20.95
CA SER A 53 6.01 9.67 21.36
C SER A 53 6.29 10.90 20.50
N HIS A 54 7.43 10.93 19.83
CA HIS A 54 7.81 12.02 18.90
C HIS A 54 7.16 11.89 17.52
N THR A 55 6.58 10.73 17.17
CA THR A 55 5.83 10.60 15.92
C THR A 55 4.48 11.33 16.01
N ASN A 56 4.06 11.95 14.92
CA ASN A 56 2.80 12.71 14.88
C ASN A 56 1.61 11.79 14.57
N THR A 57 0.94 11.30 15.62
CA THR A 57 -0.22 10.41 15.52
C THR A 57 -1.37 11.04 14.71
N MET A 58 -1.57 12.38 14.76
CA MET A 58 -2.62 13.05 14.00
C MET A 58 -2.34 12.95 12.49
N ILE A 59 -1.11 13.20 12.06
CA ILE A 59 -0.72 13.07 10.65
C ILE A 59 -0.87 11.61 10.19
N GLY A 60 -0.44 10.64 10.98
CA GLY A 60 -0.64 9.23 10.70
C GLY A 60 -2.11 8.84 10.58
N THR A 61 -2.98 9.39 11.44
CA THR A 61 -4.44 9.18 11.38
C THR A 61 -5.03 9.74 10.09
N ILE A 62 -4.69 10.97 9.71
CA ILE A 62 -5.15 11.58 8.46
C ILE A 62 -4.72 10.73 7.27
N ASN A 63 -3.47 10.30 7.24
CA ASN A 63 -2.94 9.41 6.20
C ASN A 63 -3.70 8.07 6.11
N THR A 64 -4.08 7.50 7.26
CA THR A 64 -4.91 6.30 7.30
C THR A 64 -6.28 6.55 6.67
N PHE A 65 -6.95 7.65 6.98
CA PHE A 65 -8.23 8.00 6.35
C PHE A 65 -8.11 8.21 4.84
N VAL A 66 -7.04 8.85 4.38
CA VAL A 66 -6.77 9.03 2.95
C VAL A 66 -6.66 7.68 2.24
N LEU A 67 -5.88 6.74 2.78
CA LEU A 67 -5.75 5.40 2.19
C LEU A 67 -7.07 4.62 2.22
N LEU A 68 -7.79 4.60 3.34
CA LEU A 68 -9.08 3.90 3.44
C LEU A 68 -10.11 4.46 2.45
N THR A 69 -10.12 5.79 2.24
CA THR A 69 -11.00 6.41 1.24
C THR A 69 -10.57 6.02 -0.17
N SER A 70 -9.27 5.96 -0.44
CA SER A 70 -8.74 5.49 -1.73
C SER A 70 -9.07 4.03 -1.99
N SER A 71 -9.05 3.20 -0.93
CA SER A 71 -9.43 1.80 -0.98
C SER A 71 -10.90 1.62 -1.40
N LEU A 72 -11.81 2.44 -0.86
CA LEU A 72 -13.21 2.47 -1.28
C LEU A 72 -13.33 2.82 -2.78
N SER A 73 -12.54 3.78 -3.27
CA SER A 73 -12.52 4.13 -4.69
C SER A 73 -12.06 2.95 -5.56
N ALA A 74 -11.10 2.14 -5.10
CA ALA A 74 -10.66 0.93 -5.81
C ALA A 74 -11.78 -0.13 -5.91
N VAL A 75 -12.60 -0.30 -4.85
CA VAL A 75 -13.79 -1.17 -4.89
C VAL A 75 -14.80 -0.68 -5.94
N LEU A 76 -15.06 0.63 -5.97
CA LEU A 76 -15.98 1.22 -6.96
C LEU A 76 -15.45 1.09 -8.39
N ALA A 77 -14.13 1.13 -8.58
CA ALA A 77 -13.49 0.86 -9.87
C ALA A 77 -13.76 -0.59 -10.33
N HIS A 78 -13.62 -1.55 -9.40
CA HIS A 78 -13.90 -2.96 -9.69
C HIS A 78 -15.36 -3.19 -10.06
N GLN A 79 -16.32 -2.65 -9.30
CA GLN A 79 -17.75 -2.74 -9.60
C GLN A 79 -18.10 -2.15 -10.97
N ALA A 80 -17.49 -1.01 -11.33
CA ALA A 80 -17.67 -0.41 -12.63
C ALA A 80 -17.09 -1.28 -13.74
N ALA A 81 -15.95 -1.93 -13.52
CA ALA A 81 -15.34 -2.85 -14.49
C ALA A 81 -16.20 -4.11 -14.68
N GLU A 82 -16.78 -4.68 -13.63
CA GLU A 82 -17.72 -5.81 -13.70
C GLU A 82 -18.98 -5.47 -14.49
N SER A 83 -19.48 -4.24 -14.39
CA SER A 83 -20.63 -3.76 -15.18
C SER A 83 -20.27 -3.40 -16.63
N GLY A 84 -18.99 -3.54 -17.03
CA GLY A 84 -18.52 -3.23 -18.38
C GLY A 84 -18.26 -1.73 -18.63
N ASP A 85 -18.42 -0.86 -17.62
CA ASP A 85 -18.15 0.58 -17.73
C ASP A 85 -16.67 0.90 -17.49
N GLY A 86 -15.86 0.68 -18.51
CA GLY A 86 -14.41 0.91 -18.43
C GLY A 86 -14.04 2.38 -18.18
N LYS A 87 -14.83 3.35 -18.67
CA LYS A 87 -14.55 4.77 -18.41
C LYS A 87 -14.78 5.14 -16.96
N LYS A 88 -15.84 4.61 -16.35
CA LYS A 88 -16.13 4.80 -14.93
C LYS A 88 -15.10 4.10 -14.06
N ALA A 89 -14.70 2.88 -14.39
CA ALA A 89 -13.62 2.16 -13.74
C ALA A 89 -12.30 2.95 -13.75
N ALA A 90 -11.92 3.49 -14.91
CA ALA A 90 -10.71 4.30 -15.05
C ALA A 90 -10.74 5.56 -14.19
N LYS A 91 -11.87 6.26 -14.10
CA LYS A 91 -12.02 7.45 -13.23
C LYS A 91 -11.81 7.10 -11.76
N PHE A 92 -12.36 5.99 -11.28
CA PHE A 92 -12.16 5.55 -9.91
C PHE A 92 -10.71 5.08 -9.65
N LEU A 93 -10.05 4.43 -10.61
CA LEU A 93 -8.63 4.10 -10.49
C LEU A 93 -7.76 5.36 -10.40
N LEU A 94 -8.07 6.40 -11.17
CA LEU A 94 -7.36 7.70 -11.07
C LEU A 94 -7.61 8.38 -9.72
N ALA A 95 -8.83 8.30 -9.18
CA ALA A 95 -9.14 8.80 -7.84
C ALA A 95 -8.34 8.05 -6.77
N THR A 96 -8.23 6.72 -6.88
CA THR A 96 -7.40 5.88 -6.00
C THR A 96 -5.92 6.28 -6.07
N THR A 97 -5.40 6.47 -7.29
CA THR A 97 -4.02 6.96 -7.50
C THR A 97 -3.82 8.36 -6.88
N GLY A 98 -4.81 9.24 -6.98
CA GLY A 98 -4.81 10.56 -6.32
C GLY A 98 -4.72 10.45 -4.80
N GLY A 99 -5.44 9.50 -4.20
CA GLY A 99 -5.35 9.19 -2.77
C GLY A 99 -3.94 8.71 -2.36
N GLY A 100 -3.35 7.81 -3.15
CA GLY A 100 -1.97 7.36 -2.94
C GLY A 100 -0.94 8.49 -3.04
N LEU A 101 -1.11 9.40 -4.01
CA LEU A 101 -0.25 10.57 -4.14
C LEU A 101 -0.40 11.51 -2.92
N MET A 102 -1.62 11.74 -2.46
CA MET A 102 -1.88 12.55 -1.27
C MET A 102 -1.22 11.93 -0.02
N PHE A 103 -1.32 10.61 0.15
CA PHE A 103 -0.62 9.88 1.21
C PHE A 103 0.89 10.14 1.18
N LEU A 104 1.52 10.01 0.01
CA LEU A 104 2.96 10.21 -0.15
C LEU A 104 3.37 11.67 0.12
N MET A 105 2.57 12.66 -0.29
CA MET A 105 2.84 14.07 -0.01
C MET A 105 2.80 14.36 1.49
N ILE A 106 1.76 13.88 2.20
CA ILE A 106 1.64 14.05 3.64
C ILE A 106 2.80 13.34 4.35
N LYS A 107 3.16 12.13 3.91
CA LYS A 107 4.27 11.35 4.48
C LYS A 107 5.62 12.02 4.26
N SER A 108 5.85 12.59 3.08
CA SER A 108 7.07 13.34 2.79
C SER A 108 7.19 14.59 3.65
N PHE A 109 6.08 15.30 3.89
CA PHE A 109 6.04 16.45 4.79
C PHE A 109 6.36 16.03 6.24
N GLU A 110 5.78 14.93 6.73
CA GLU A 110 6.05 14.38 8.04
C GLU A 110 7.55 14.05 8.20
N TRP A 111 8.14 13.31 7.25
CA TRP A 111 9.56 12.97 7.26
C TRP A 111 10.45 14.21 7.22
N TYR A 112 10.11 15.21 6.42
CA TYR A 112 10.85 16.48 6.41
C TYR A 112 10.86 17.13 7.80
N THR A 113 9.72 17.15 8.47
CA THR A 113 9.61 17.71 9.82
C THR A 113 10.42 16.92 10.85
N GLU A 114 10.32 15.60 10.83
CA GLU A 114 11.08 14.72 11.74
C GLU A 114 12.59 14.86 11.55
N ILE A 115 13.06 14.85 10.30
CA ILE A 115 14.49 15.04 9.97
C ILE A 115 14.97 16.41 10.42
N SER A 116 14.17 17.47 10.28
CA SER A 116 14.53 18.83 10.71
C SER A 116 14.68 18.95 12.24
N HIS A 117 14.03 18.06 13.01
CA HIS A 117 14.18 17.94 14.47
C HIS A 117 15.31 16.99 14.89
N GLY A 118 16.08 16.44 13.92
CA GLY A 118 17.19 15.54 14.19
C GLY A 118 16.81 14.08 14.31
N TYR A 119 15.55 13.70 14.07
CA TYR A 119 15.08 12.32 14.06
C TYR A 119 15.40 11.65 12.73
N VAL A 120 16.69 11.35 12.51
CA VAL A 120 17.18 10.72 11.28
C VAL A 120 17.27 9.20 11.44
N ILE A 121 17.34 8.49 10.32
CA ILE A 121 17.44 7.02 10.31
C ILE A 121 18.61 6.47 11.13
N SER A 122 19.68 7.22 11.28
CA SER A 122 20.87 6.85 12.06
C SER A 122 20.81 7.23 13.54
N ALA A 123 19.74 7.88 14.00
CA ALA A 123 19.63 8.37 15.37
C ALA A 123 19.57 7.22 16.40
N ASN A 124 18.76 6.20 16.14
CA ASN A 124 18.65 5.01 16.99
C ASN A 124 17.89 3.88 16.27
N GLY A 125 17.78 2.70 16.92
CA GLY A 125 17.12 1.52 16.35
C GLY A 125 15.64 1.74 16.02
N PHE A 126 14.88 2.50 16.83
CA PHE A 126 13.49 2.81 16.52
C PHE A 126 13.34 3.55 15.19
N TRP A 127 14.11 4.61 14.96
CA TRP A 127 14.06 5.40 13.74
C TRP A 127 14.53 4.59 12.52
N GLN A 128 15.48 3.66 12.69
CA GLN A 128 15.86 2.73 11.62
C GLN A 128 14.67 1.88 11.17
N PHE A 129 13.94 1.27 12.11
CA PHE A 129 12.74 0.49 11.77
C PHE A 129 11.63 1.35 11.21
N TYR A 130 11.39 2.53 11.79
CA TYR A 130 10.37 3.47 11.33
C TYR A 130 10.57 3.87 9.85
N TYR A 131 11.74 4.37 9.51
CA TYR A 131 12.03 4.77 8.12
C TYR A 131 12.11 3.57 7.17
N THR A 132 12.65 2.44 7.60
CA THR A 132 12.74 1.24 6.77
C THR A 132 11.34 0.68 6.47
N ALA A 133 10.52 0.45 7.49
CA ALA A 133 9.17 -0.11 7.31
C ALA A 133 8.27 0.83 6.51
N ALA A 134 8.24 2.12 6.85
CA ALA A 134 7.45 3.11 6.13
C ALA A 134 7.99 3.37 4.72
N GLY A 135 9.31 3.28 4.49
CA GLY A 135 9.95 3.43 3.18
C GLY A 135 9.64 2.26 2.24
N ILE A 136 9.73 1.02 2.73
CA ILE A 136 9.31 -0.16 1.98
C ILE A 136 7.82 -0.04 1.62
N HIS A 137 6.96 0.33 2.58
CA HIS A 137 5.55 0.55 2.32
C HIS A 137 5.31 1.64 1.26
N ALA A 138 5.97 2.79 1.36
CA ALA A 138 5.85 3.87 0.38
C ALA A 138 6.27 3.42 -1.03
N SER A 139 7.29 2.58 -1.15
CA SER A 139 7.70 2.01 -2.45
C SER A 139 6.60 1.14 -3.07
N HIS A 140 5.85 0.37 -2.26
CA HIS A 140 4.70 -0.42 -2.71
C HIS A 140 3.50 0.44 -3.09
N VAL A 141 3.26 1.55 -2.37
CA VAL A 141 2.26 2.57 -2.78
C VAL A 141 2.61 3.13 -4.15
N ILE A 142 3.87 3.51 -4.38
CA ILE A 142 4.34 4.01 -5.70
C ILE A 142 4.15 2.96 -6.79
N ALA A 143 4.55 1.71 -6.55
CA ALA A 143 4.37 0.62 -7.50
C ALA A 143 2.88 0.39 -7.83
N GLY A 144 2.00 0.39 -6.82
CA GLY A 144 0.55 0.29 -6.98
C GLY A 144 -0.02 1.42 -7.83
N MET A 145 0.40 2.66 -7.58
CA MET A 145 -0.02 3.84 -8.37
C MET A 145 0.39 3.69 -9.84
N ILE A 146 1.62 3.27 -10.11
CA ILE A 146 2.10 3.05 -11.48
C ILE A 146 1.26 1.98 -12.18
N LEU A 147 1.01 0.84 -11.53
CA LEU A 147 0.18 -0.23 -12.07
C LEU A 147 -1.25 0.25 -12.34
N MET A 148 -1.85 1.03 -11.41
CA MET A 148 -3.19 1.60 -11.59
C MET A 148 -3.27 2.54 -12.79
N LEU A 149 -2.25 3.37 -13.05
CA LEU A 149 -2.23 4.26 -14.21
C LEU A 149 -2.23 3.48 -15.53
N PHE A 150 -1.46 2.38 -15.62
CA PHE A 150 -1.48 1.52 -16.79
C PHE A 150 -2.85 0.84 -16.98
N VAL A 151 -3.43 0.30 -15.90
CA VAL A 151 -4.74 -0.36 -15.94
C VAL A 151 -5.85 0.65 -16.24
N ALA A 152 -5.79 1.87 -15.70
CA ALA A 152 -6.75 2.93 -15.99
C ALA A 152 -6.75 3.32 -17.47
N LYS A 153 -5.57 3.39 -18.11
CA LYS A 153 -5.45 3.63 -19.54
C LYS A 153 -6.12 2.53 -20.36
N ASP A 154 -5.89 1.26 -20.00
CA ASP A 154 -6.52 0.12 -20.72
C ASP A 154 -8.04 0.09 -20.49
N ALA A 155 -8.49 0.32 -19.24
CA ALA A 155 -9.91 0.39 -18.90
C ALA A 155 -10.64 1.54 -19.62
N TRP A 156 -9.99 2.73 -19.74
CA TRP A 156 -10.55 3.85 -20.49
C TRP A 156 -10.81 3.51 -21.95
N ALA A 157 -9.94 2.68 -22.54
CA ALA A 157 -10.10 2.16 -23.90
C ALA A 157 -11.07 0.95 -24.00
N GLY A 158 -11.72 0.56 -22.91
CA GLY A 158 -12.63 -0.60 -22.84
C GLY A 158 -11.92 -1.95 -22.96
N ARG A 159 -10.62 -2.00 -22.66
CA ARG A 159 -9.79 -3.21 -22.80
C ARG A 159 -9.37 -3.74 -21.44
N GLU A 160 -9.19 -5.07 -21.35
CA GLU A 160 -8.56 -5.76 -20.22
C GLU A 160 -9.17 -5.43 -18.84
N LEU A 161 -10.50 -5.25 -18.77
CA LEU A 161 -11.22 -4.85 -17.55
C LEU A 161 -10.97 -5.80 -16.38
N HIS A 162 -10.64 -7.07 -16.64
CA HIS A 162 -10.27 -8.04 -15.60
C HIS A 162 -9.01 -7.64 -14.78
N ARG A 163 -8.15 -6.76 -15.33
CA ARG A 163 -6.97 -6.26 -14.62
C ARG A 163 -7.31 -5.31 -13.48
N VAL A 164 -8.51 -4.69 -13.53
CA VAL A 164 -8.98 -3.79 -12.47
C VAL A 164 -9.12 -4.54 -11.15
N GLU A 165 -9.64 -5.77 -11.17
CA GLU A 165 -9.70 -6.65 -10.00
C GLU A 165 -8.29 -6.91 -9.43
N ASN A 166 -7.36 -7.30 -10.29
CA ASN A 166 -6.01 -7.68 -9.87
C ASN A 166 -5.25 -6.51 -9.21
N VAL A 167 -5.32 -5.31 -9.79
CA VAL A 167 -4.65 -4.13 -9.20
C VAL A 167 -5.38 -3.65 -7.95
N GLY A 168 -6.70 -3.81 -7.87
CA GLY A 168 -7.48 -3.54 -6.67
C GLY A 168 -7.08 -4.45 -5.51
N LEU A 169 -6.92 -5.75 -5.73
CA LEU A 169 -6.43 -6.70 -4.71
C LEU A 169 -5.06 -6.31 -4.19
N TYR A 170 -4.14 -5.92 -5.08
CA TYR A 170 -2.82 -5.45 -4.67
C TYR A 170 -2.92 -4.18 -3.81
N TRP A 171 -3.76 -3.20 -4.19
CA TRP A 171 -3.95 -1.96 -3.43
C TRP A 171 -4.51 -2.22 -2.04
N HIS A 172 -5.53 -3.07 -1.92
CA HIS A 172 -6.08 -3.45 -0.62
C HIS A 172 -5.05 -4.11 0.29
N PHE A 173 -4.16 -4.94 -0.27
CA PHE A 173 -3.06 -5.51 0.48
C PHE A 173 -2.11 -4.42 1.02
N VAL A 174 -1.73 -3.45 0.18
CA VAL A 174 -0.88 -2.32 0.60
C VAL A 174 -1.55 -1.54 1.74
N ASP A 175 -2.86 -1.27 1.63
CA ASP A 175 -3.63 -0.60 2.70
C ASP A 175 -3.67 -1.42 4.00
N VAL A 176 -3.84 -2.74 3.91
CA VAL A 176 -3.82 -3.64 5.09
C VAL A 176 -2.46 -3.58 5.78
N VAL A 177 -1.35 -3.57 5.04
CA VAL A 177 -0.01 -3.40 5.62
C VAL A 177 0.08 -2.09 6.41
N TRP A 178 -0.46 -0.98 5.88
CA TRP A 178 -0.49 0.29 6.60
C TRP A 178 -1.31 0.23 7.89
N ILE A 179 -2.46 -0.47 7.89
CA ILE A 179 -3.29 -0.67 9.08
C ILE A 179 -2.51 -1.35 10.22
N PHE A 180 -1.54 -2.21 9.91
CA PHE A 180 -0.64 -2.80 10.92
C PHE A 180 0.53 -1.87 11.28
N LEU A 181 1.14 -1.20 10.31
CA LEU A 181 2.26 -0.29 10.55
C LEU A 181 1.86 0.91 11.40
N PHE A 182 0.70 1.50 11.13
CA PHE A 182 0.25 2.70 11.82
C PHE A 182 0.12 2.51 13.34
N PRO A 183 -0.60 1.50 13.88
CA PRO A 183 -0.67 1.31 15.32
C PRO A 183 0.69 1.02 15.96
N LEU A 184 1.54 0.26 15.31
CA LEU A 184 2.83 -0.14 15.85
C LEU A 184 3.82 1.02 15.93
N LEU A 185 3.83 1.90 14.94
CA LEU A 185 4.79 3.00 14.85
C LEU A 185 4.29 4.29 15.50
N TYR A 186 2.96 4.50 15.62
CA TYR A 186 2.39 5.78 16.06
C TYR A 186 1.55 5.69 17.35
N ILE A 187 0.94 4.54 17.65
CA ILE A 187 0.02 4.40 18.79
C ILE A 187 0.67 3.65 19.95
N ALA A 188 1.44 2.61 19.67
CA ALA A 188 2.14 1.82 20.69
C ALA A 188 3.31 2.60 21.29
N LYS A 189 2.99 3.55 22.18
CA LYS A 189 3.94 4.44 22.89
C LYS A 189 4.40 3.85 24.19
#